data_ddcef587ef36de14cb13a0484b7bb36a
#
_entry.id   ddcef587ef36de14cb13a0484b7bb36a
#
_cell.length_a   1.000
_cell.length_b   1.000
_cell.length_c   1.000
_cell.angle_alpha   90.00
_cell.angle_beta   90.00
_cell.angle_gamma   90.00
#
_symmetry.space_group_name_H-M   'P 1'
#
loop_
_entity.id
_entity.type
_entity.pdbx_description
1 polymer ?
#
loop_
_entity_poly.entity_id
_entity_poly.type
_entity_poly.pdbx_seq_one_letter_code
_entity_poly.pdbx_strand_id
1 'polypeptide(L)'
;MLQTEQIPRILDIGCARNKVPGTIGIDIDPQSQADIFHDLNLYPYPVDGHSMDRIFAKHIIEHLNDPRKFLKEIHRMLKPGGTAYIETPHFSCRVAYSEPEHKLFYSYFMFTELLKGLDFKVLRQEITFYKLFRACGIKYWANRFPDTYERFWTYLFPAENVILEVQKPPS
;
A
#
# COMPACT_ATOMS: atom_id res chain seq x y z
N MET A 1 -34.46 -9.15 -15.67
CA MET A 1 -33.98 -8.06 -14.81
C MET A 1 -32.52 -7.79 -15.17
N LEU A 2 -32.22 -6.70 -15.83
CA LEU A 2 -30.85 -6.28 -16.10
C LEU A 2 -30.25 -5.86 -14.76
N GLN A 3 -29.26 -6.63 -14.25
CA GLN A 3 -28.43 -6.19 -13.16
C GLN A 3 -27.68 -4.96 -13.66
N THR A 4 -28.00 -3.79 -13.14
CA THR A 4 -27.18 -2.59 -13.30
C THR A 4 -25.84 -2.91 -12.65
N GLU A 5 -24.82 -3.20 -13.45
CA GLU A 5 -23.44 -3.27 -12.96
C GLU A 5 -23.12 -1.95 -12.28
N GLN A 6 -23.03 -1.96 -10.97
CA GLN A 6 -22.60 -0.78 -10.22
C GLN A 6 -21.14 -0.51 -10.56
N ILE A 7 -20.86 0.69 -11.06
CA ILE A 7 -19.48 1.14 -11.29
C ILE A 7 -18.71 1.03 -9.96
N PRO A 8 -17.60 0.31 -9.92
CA PRO A 8 -16.84 0.13 -8.69
C PRO A 8 -16.31 1.47 -8.17
N ARG A 9 -16.49 1.73 -6.87
CA ARG A 9 -15.93 2.92 -6.20
C ARG A 9 -14.50 2.63 -5.77
N ILE A 10 -13.56 3.33 -6.34
CA ILE A 10 -12.12 3.13 -6.12
C ILE A 10 -11.53 4.41 -5.52
N LEU A 11 -10.75 4.25 -4.43
CA LEU A 11 -10.06 5.36 -3.77
C LEU A 11 -8.55 5.27 -4.05
N ASP A 12 -7.91 6.41 -4.32
CA ASP A 12 -6.47 6.55 -4.47
C ASP A 12 -5.95 7.49 -3.37
N ILE A 13 -5.28 6.91 -2.37
CA ILE A 13 -4.79 7.61 -1.18
C ILE A 13 -3.35 8.08 -1.41
N GLY A 14 -3.11 9.39 -1.21
CA GLY A 14 -1.84 10.00 -1.54
C GLY A 14 -1.64 10.08 -3.06
N CYS A 15 -2.68 10.50 -3.79
CA CYS A 15 -2.70 10.43 -5.25
C CYS A 15 -1.74 11.41 -5.94
N ALA A 16 -1.26 12.43 -5.23
CA ALA A 16 -0.36 13.46 -5.74
C ALA A 16 -0.79 13.98 -7.13
N ARG A 17 0.14 14.11 -8.07
CA ARG A 17 -0.11 14.55 -9.46
C ARG A 17 -0.37 13.41 -10.44
N ASN A 18 -0.37 12.16 -9.96
CA ASN A 18 -0.48 10.96 -10.77
C ASN A 18 -1.65 10.07 -10.31
N LYS A 19 -2.81 10.70 -10.06
CA LYS A 19 -4.02 9.98 -9.65
C LYS A 19 -4.34 8.85 -10.63
N VAL A 20 -4.67 7.68 -10.11
CA VAL A 20 -5.11 6.55 -10.92
C VAL A 20 -6.40 6.94 -11.64
N PRO A 21 -6.48 6.80 -12.97
CA PRO A 21 -7.68 7.18 -13.73
C PRO A 21 -8.95 6.47 -13.24
N GLY A 22 -10.05 7.22 -13.11
CA GLY A 22 -11.34 6.68 -12.68
C GLY A 22 -11.46 6.46 -11.16
N THR A 23 -10.52 6.96 -10.36
CA THR A 23 -10.57 6.88 -8.90
C THR A 23 -11.01 8.21 -8.26
N ILE A 24 -11.44 8.12 -7.00
CA ILE A 24 -11.55 9.26 -6.10
C ILE A 24 -10.18 9.45 -5.46
N GLY A 25 -9.55 10.61 -5.66
CA GLY A 25 -8.24 10.92 -5.06
C GLY A 25 -8.39 11.62 -3.71
N ILE A 26 -7.54 11.25 -2.74
CA ILE A 26 -7.40 11.97 -1.46
C ILE A 26 -5.93 12.32 -1.24
N ASP A 27 -5.64 13.59 -0.93
CA ASP A 27 -4.30 14.11 -0.69
C ASP A 27 -4.37 15.40 0.13
N ILE A 28 -3.25 15.81 0.74
CA ILE A 28 -3.12 17.08 1.45
C ILE A 28 -2.63 18.21 0.53
N ASP A 29 -1.87 17.87 -0.53
CA ASP A 29 -1.29 18.87 -1.44
C ASP A 29 -2.37 19.52 -2.32
N PRO A 30 -2.60 20.85 -2.21
CA PRO A 30 -3.57 21.55 -3.06
C PRO A 30 -3.17 21.56 -4.55
N GLN A 31 -1.95 21.20 -4.91
CA GLN A 31 -1.50 21.04 -6.30
C GLN A 31 -1.68 19.61 -6.83
N SER A 32 -2.16 18.69 -5.98
CA SER A 32 -2.46 17.31 -6.38
C SER A 32 -3.70 17.22 -7.28
N GLN A 33 -3.96 16.04 -7.81
CA GLN A 33 -5.20 15.71 -8.52
C GLN A 33 -6.29 15.17 -7.58
N ALA A 34 -6.23 15.53 -6.29
CA ALA A 34 -7.18 15.06 -5.30
C ALA A 34 -8.59 15.65 -5.52
N ASP A 35 -9.59 14.83 -5.29
CA ASP A 35 -11.01 15.24 -5.20
C ASP A 35 -11.36 15.61 -3.75
N ILE A 36 -10.59 15.09 -2.78
CA ILE A 36 -10.74 15.32 -1.35
C ILE A 36 -9.40 15.78 -0.80
N PHE A 37 -9.36 16.98 -0.22
CA PHE A 37 -8.17 17.51 0.46
C PHE A 37 -8.22 17.17 1.94
N HIS A 38 -7.27 16.36 2.42
CA HIS A 38 -7.25 15.89 3.80
C HIS A 38 -5.83 15.50 4.25
N ASP A 39 -5.46 15.86 5.48
CA ASP A 39 -4.23 15.37 6.11
C ASP A 39 -4.42 13.90 6.54
N LEU A 40 -3.68 13.01 5.91
CA LEU A 40 -3.77 11.55 6.14
C LEU A 40 -3.27 11.12 7.54
N ASN A 41 -2.72 12.03 8.36
CA ASN A 41 -2.44 11.78 9.77
C ASN A 41 -3.64 12.10 10.70
N LEU A 42 -4.72 12.68 10.16
CA LEU A 42 -5.96 12.98 10.89
C LEU A 42 -7.02 11.91 10.60
N TYR A 43 -7.58 11.34 11.64
CA TYR A 43 -8.55 10.26 11.57
C TYR A 43 -9.88 10.66 12.21
N PRO A 44 -11.04 10.18 11.74
CA PRO A 44 -11.23 9.33 10.53
C PRO A 44 -11.08 10.13 9.24
N TYR A 45 -10.80 9.42 8.13
CA TYR A 45 -10.81 10.03 6.81
C TYR A 45 -12.25 10.40 6.39
N PRO A 46 -12.45 11.49 5.60
CA PRO A 46 -13.78 11.95 5.17
C PRO A 46 -14.36 11.06 4.05
N VAL A 47 -14.34 9.77 4.27
CA VAL A 47 -14.84 8.71 3.39
C VAL A 47 -15.68 7.77 4.22
N ASP A 48 -16.89 7.44 3.75
CA ASP A 48 -17.82 6.57 4.46
C ASP A 48 -17.24 5.17 4.68
N GLY A 49 -17.62 4.55 5.80
CA GLY A 49 -17.31 3.14 6.03
C GLY A 49 -18.01 2.23 5.03
N HIS A 50 -17.38 1.10 4.70
CA HIS A 50 -17.95 0.08 3.78
C HIS A 50 -18.40 0.64 2.42
N SER A 51 -17.70 1.65 1.90
CA SER A 51 -18.10 2.37 0.69
C SER A 51 -17.20 2.10 -0.52
N MET A 52 -15.98 1.58 -0.32
CA MET A 52 -14.99 1.39 -1.36
C MET A 52 -14.87 -0.08 -1.77
N ASP A 53 -14.86 -0.33 -3.07
CA ASP A 53 -14.61 -1.67 -3.64
C ASP A 53 -13.11 -1.95 -3.73
N ARG A 54 -12.30 -0.89 -3.97
CA ARG A 54 -10.85 -0.98 -4.03
C ARG A 54 -10.18 0.29 -3.53
N ILE A 55 -9.02 0.12 -2.87
CA ILE A 55 -8.19 1.22 -2.40
C ILE A 55 -6.76 1.04 -2.93
N PHE A 56 -6.18 2.10 -3.48
CA PHE A 56 -4.76 2.19 -3.80
C PHE A 56 -4.07 3.13 -2.80
N ALA A 57 -2.88 2.76 -2.36
CA ALA A 57 -2.01 3.57 -1.52
C ALA A 57 -0.56 3.30 -1.93
N LYS A 58 -0.01 4.16 -2.78
CA LYS A 58 1.35 4.01 -3.32
C LYS A 58 2.23 5.12 -2.79
N HIS A 59 3.34 4.73 -2.18
CA HIS A 59 4.33 5.68 -1.67
C HIS A 59 3.73 6.76 -0.74
N ILE A 60 2.89 6.30 0.19
CA ILE A 60 2.25 7.18 1.18
C ILE A 60 2.41 6.68 2.62
N ILE A 61 2.39 5.37 2.85
CA ILE A 61 2.42 4.80 4.20
C ILE A 61 3.72 5.12 4.94
N GLU A 62 4.83 5.30 4.22
CA GLU A 62 6.14 5.69 4.76
C GLU A 62 6.18 7.12 5.33
N HIS A 63 5.27 7.99 4.90
CA HIS A 63 5.13 9.38 5.36
C HIS A 63 4.22 9.50 6.59
N LEU A 64 3.47 8.46 6.95
CA LEU A 64 2.46 8.53 8.00
C LEU A 64 3.06 8.31 9.39
N ASN A 65 2.46 8.94 10.40
CA ASN A 65 2.87 8.81 11.79
C ASN A 65 2.46 7.46 12.40
N ASP A 66 1.32 6.91 11.99
CA ASP A 66 0.76 5.67 12.54
C ASP A 66 0.24 4.76 11.42
N PRO A 67 1.09 3.89 10.87
CA PRO A 67 0.70 2.98 9.79
C PRO A 67 -0.37 1.98 10.22
N ARG A 68 -0.48 1.67 11.52
CA ARG A 68 -1.51 0.76 12.00
C ARG A 68 -2.90 1.41 12.00
N LYS A 69 -2.99 2.69 12.39
CA LYS A 69 -4.24 3.46 12.26
C LYS A 69 -4.64 3.60 10.79
N PHE A 70 -3.67 3.84 9.92
CA PHE A 70 -3.91 3.89 8.47
C PHE A 70 -4.53 2.58 7.94
N LEU A 71 -3.97 1.43 8.31
CA LEU A 71 -4.55 0.14 7.91
C LEU A 71 -5.95 -0.11 8.50
N LYS A 72 -6.23 0.37 9.72
CA LYS A 72 -7.58 0.35 10.30
C LYS A 72 -8.56 1.21 9.50
N GLU A 73 -8.13 2.38 9.02
CA GLU A 73 -8.96 3.23 8.17
C GLU A 73 -9.23 2.58 6.81
N ILE A 74 -8.23 1.98 6.18
CA ILE A 74 -8.43 1.18 4.97
C ILE A 74 -9.48 0.09 5.22
N HIS A 75 -9.35 -0.66 6.33
CA HIS A 75 -10.31 -1.70 6.67
C HIS A 75 -11.73 -1.13 6.88
N ARG A 76 -11.86 0.03 7.56
CA ARG A 76 -13.15 0.70 7.77
C ARG A 76 -13.83 1.07 6.45
N MET A 77 -13.07 1.68 5.53
CA MET A 77 -13.60 2.18 4.25
C MET A 77 -13.93 1.08 3.24
N LEU A 78 -13.23 -0.06 3.29
CA LEU A 78 -13.51 -1.18 2.38
C LEU A 78 -14.86 -1.82 2.66
N LYS A 79 -15.60 -2.11 1.60
CA LYS A 79 -16.74 -3.02 1.63
C LYS A 79 -16.28 -4.43 2.03
N PRO A 80 -17.17 -5.29 2.58
CA PRO A 80 -16.89 -6.73 2.62
C PRO A 80 -16.54 -7.26 1.23
N GLY A 81 -15.45 -8.01 1.12
CA GLY A 81 -14.88 -8.47 -0.15
C GLY A 81 -14.03 -7.46 -0.90
N GLY A 82 -14.02 -6.19 -0.49
CA GLY A 82 -13.19 -5.14 -1.09
C GLY A 82 -11.69 -5.35 -0.86
N THR A 83 -10.85 -4.78 -1.71
CA THR A 83 -9.40 -5.01 -1.72
C THR A 83 -8.61 -3.71 -1.54
N ALA A 84 -7.42 -3.80 -0.93
CA ALA A 84 -6.46 -2.71 -0.92
C ALA A 84 -5.11 -3.15 -1.47
N TYR A 85 -4.50 -2.28 -2.27
CA TYR A 85 -3.14 -2.39 -2.78
C TYR A 85 -2.28 -1.30 -2.14
N ILE A 86 -1.24 -1.71 -1.44
CA ILE A 86 -0.30 -0.83 -0.74
C ILE A 86 1.10 -1.12 -1.27
N GLU A 87 1.81 -0.07 -1.64
CA GLU A 87 3.18 -0.14 -2.14
C GLU A 87 4.02 0.93 -1.45
N THR A 88 5.22 0.55 -1.00
CA THR A 88 6.17 1.44 -0.31
C THR A 88 7.61 1.01 -0.63
N PRO A 89 8.60 1.92 -0.60
CA PRO A 89 9.98 1.54 -0.80
C PRO A 89 10.43 0.49 0.23
N HIS A 90 11.12 -0.55 -0.24
CA HIS A 90 11.79 -1.49 0.66
C HIS A 90 12.95 -0.77 1.39
N PHE A 91 13.23 -1.12 2.64
CA PHE A 91 14.27 -0.47 3.43
C PHE A 91 15.67 -0.49 2.78
N SER A 92 15.95 -1.41 1.87
CA SER A 92 17.22 -1.43 1.11
C SER A 92 17.21 -0.56 -0.14
N CYS A 93 16.05 0.01 -0.51
CA CYS A 93 15.94 0.89 -1.64
C CYS A 93 16.59 2.25 -1.34
N ARG A 94 17.37 2.78 -2.29
CA ARG A 94 17.94 4.13 -2.15
C ARG A 94 16.88 5.18 -1.89
N VAL A 95 15.71 5.06 -2.54
CA VAL A 95 14.60 6.03 -2.41
C VAL A 95 14.09 6.09 -0.98
N ALA A 96 14.10 4.98 -0.23
CA ALA A 96 13.69 4.96 1.17
C ALA A 96 14.43 5.99 2.03
N TYR A 97 15.68 6.33 1.69
CA TYR A 97 16.53 7.27 2.43
C TYR A 97 16.74 8.62 1.71
N SER A 98 16.28 8.76 0.48
CA SER A 98 16.50 9.97 -0.32
C SER A 98 15.50 11.08 0.00
N GLU A 99 14.38 10.75 0.59
CA GLU A 99 13.30 11.69 0.90
C GLU A 99 13.27 11.97 2.42
N PRO A 100 13.56 13.22 2.85
CA PRO A 100 13.59 13.57 4.28
C PRO A 100 12.26 13.39 5.01
N GLU A 101 11.17 13.32 4.26
CA GLU A 101 9.80 13.16 4.78
C GLU A 101 9.43 11.71 5.09
N HIS A 102 10.26 10.74 4.72
CA HIS A 102 10.07 9.35 5.08
C HIS A 102 10.32 9.15 6.58
N LYS A 103 9.31 8.70 7.29
CA LYS A 103 9.35 8.48 8.74
C LYS A 103 9.64 7.02 9.10
N LEU A 104 9.27 6.09 8.22
CA LEU A 104 9.34 4.65 8.47
C LEU A 104 9.94 3.93 7.26
N PHE A 105 10.72 2.89 7.54
CA PHE A 105 11.39 2.05 6.55
C PHE A 105 10.78 0.65 6.60
N TYR A 106 10.33 0.15 5.45
CA TYR A 106 9.52 -1.06 5.39
C TYR A 106 10.33 -2.27 4.96
N SER A 107 10.25 -3.33 5.76
CA SER A 107 10.66 -4.68 5.41
C SER A 107 9.45 -5.54 5.02
N TYR A 108 9.70 -6.71 4.44
CA TYR A 108 8.65 -7.69 4.19
C TYR A 108 7.88 -8.02 5.48
N PHE A 109 8.59 -8.27 6.58
CA PHE A 109 7.97 -8.69 7.84
C PHE A 109 7.25 -7.57 8.59
N MET A 110 7.57 -6.31 8.32
CA MET A 110 6.87 -5.18 8.95
C MET A 110 5.37 -5.19 8.61
N PHE A 111 5.00 -5.51 7.37
CA PHE A 111 3.59 -5.64 7.02
C PHE A 111 2.90 -6.79 7.77
N THR A 112 3.60 -7.93 7.93
CA THR A 112 3.08 -9.05 8.72
C THR A 112 2.76 -8.62 10.17
N GLU A 113 3.63 -7.83 10.79
CA GLU A 113 3.41 -7.32 12.15
C GLU A 113 2.28 -6.29 12.22
N LEU A 114 2.20 -5.40 11.23
CA LEU A 114 1.16 -4.36 11.17
C LEU A 114 -0.25 -4.95 11.00
N LEU A 115 -0.38 -6.07 10.31
CA LEU A 115 -1.66 -6.75 10.08
C LEU A 115 -2.16 -7.55 11.29
N LYS A 116 -1.33 -7.81 12.31
CA LYS A 116 -1.76 -8.56 13.50
C LYS A 116 -2.96 -7.89 14.18
N GLY A 117 -4.05 -8.66 14.35
CA GLY A 117 -5.29 -8.18 14.96
C GLY A 117 -6.15 -7.31 14.04
N LEU A 118 -5.83 -7.22 12.76
CA LEU A 118 -6.70 -6.70 11.72
C LEU A 118 -7.27 -7.86 10.91
N ASP A 119 -8.57 -7.82 10.68
CA ASP A 119 -9.26 -8.87 9.90
C ASP A 119 -9.08 -8.65 8.40
N PHE A 120 -7.86 -8.97 7.93
CA PHE A 120 -7.51 -8.95 6.52
C PHE A 120 -7.06 -10.33 6.04
N LYS A 121 -7.55 -10.73 4.88
CA LYS A 121 -6.97 -11.82 4.12
C LYS A 121 -5.85 -11.26 3.23
N VAL A 122 -4.63 -11.72 3.42
CA VAL A 122 -3.51 -11.36 2.54
C VAL A 122 -3.67 -12.11 1.22
N LEU A 123 -3.80 -11.36 0.11
CA LEU A 123 -3.86 -11.90 -1.25
C LEU A 123 -2.46 -12.00 -1.86
N ARG A 124 -1.61 -10.99 -1.59
CA ARG A 124 -0.25 -10.92 -2.10
C ARG A 124 0.61 -10.12 -1.13
N GLN A 125 1.80 -10.61 -0.85
CA GLN A 125 2.86 -9.87 -0.19
C GLN A 125 4.16 -10.18 -0.93
N GLU A 126 4.84 -9.15 -1.44
CA GLU A 126 5.91 -9.34 -2.41
C GLU A 126 6.98 -8.27 -2.29
N ILE A 127 8.24 -8.68 -2.38
CA ILE A 127 9.39 -7.81 -2.59
C ILE A 127 9.62 -7.65 -4.09
N THR A 128 9.71 -6.42 -4.57
CA THR A 128 9.98 -6.12 -5.98
C THR A 128 11.43 -5.69 -6.20
N PHE A 129 11.87 -5.76 -7.46
CA PHE A 129 13.25 -5.49 -7.83
C PHE A 129 13.33 -4.74 -9.15
N TYR A 130 14.39 -3.97 -9.33
CA TYR A 130 14.74 -3.37 -10.60
C TYR A 130 14.91 -4.44 -11.71
N LYS A 131 14.71 -4.02 -12.96
CA LYS A 131 14.66 -4.90 -14.12
C LYS A 131 15.84 -5.88 -14.18
N LEU A 132 17.06 -5.43 -13.87
CA LEU A 132 18.26 -6.27 -13.90
C LEU A 132 18.14 -7.47 -12.95
N PHE A 133 17.78 -7.23 -11.69
CA PHE A 133 17.67 -8.30 -10.67
C PHE A 133 16.48 -9.23 -10.90
N ARG A 134 15.42 -8.73 -11.56
CA ARG A 134 14.29 -9.58 -11.97
C ARG A 134 14.73 -10.61 -13.03
N ALA A 135 15.58 -10.18 -13.98
CA ALA A 135 16.08 -11.07 -15.03
C ALA A 135 17.00 -12.18 -14.51
N CYS A 136 17.70 -11.94 -13.38
CA CYS A 136 18.60 -12.93 -12.75
C CYS A 136 17.88 -13.90 -11.78
N GLY A 137 16.56 -13.91 -11.72
CA GLY A 137 15.80 -14.81 -10.84
C GLY A 137 15.81 -14.42 -9.36
N ILE A 138 16.47 -13.31 -8.97
CA ILE A 138 16.59 -12.85 -7.58
C ILE A 138 15.21 -12.59 -6.97
N LYS A 139 14.29 -12.00 -7.75
CA LYS A 139 12.91 -11.77 -7.31
C LYS A 139 12.24 -13.06 -6.83
N TYR A 140 12.34 -14.15 -7.60
CA TYR A 140 11.74 -15.43 -7.24
C TYR A 140 12.32 -15.98 -5.94
N TRP A 141 13.66 -15.98 -5.83
CA TRP A 141 14.35 -16.51 -4.65
C TRP A 141 14.06 -15.67 -3.39
N ALA A 142 14.12 -14.34 -3.48
CA ALA A 142 13.85 -13.43 -2.36
C ALA A 142 12.41 -13.59 -1.82
N ASN A 143 11.42 -13.73 -2.70
CA ASN A 143 10.03 -13.93 -2.29
C ASN A 143 9.74 -15.35 -1.80
N ARG A 144 10.55 -16.34 -2.18
CA ARG A 144 10.44 -17.72 -1.67
C ARG A 144 11.07 -17.85 -0.27
N PHE A 145 12.12 -17.06 0.01
CA PHE A 145 12.88 -17.08 1.26
C PHE A 145 13.14 -15.66 1.78
N PRO A 146 12.09 -14.89 2.14
CA PRO A 146 12.24 -13.47 2.46
C PRO A 146 13.12 -13.22 3.70
N ASP A 147 13.06 -14.06 4.73
CA ASP A 147 13.95 -13.96 5.91
C ASP A 147 15.43 -14.08 5.53
N THR A 148 15.77 -15.10 4.75
CA THR A 148 17.15 -15.31 4.28
C THR A 148 17.62 -14.15 3.40
N TYR A 149 16.72 -13.65 2.52
CA TYR A 149 17.03 -12.52 1.66
C TYR A 149 17.28 -11.25 2.48
N GLU A 150 16.38 -10.84 3.36
CA GLU A 150 16.51 -9.60 4.13
C GLU A 150 17.70 -9.66 5.11
N ARG A 151 18.05 -10.84 5.63
CA ARG A 151 19.13 -11.02 6.59
C ARG A 151 20.53 -10.98 5.96
N PHE A 152 20.71 -11.57 4.77
CA PHE A 152 22.03 -11.83 4.22
C PHE A 152 22.30 -11.21 2.84
N TRP A 153 21.28 -10.94 2.05
CA TRP A 153 21.44 -10.61 0.62
C TRP A 153 20.93 -9.24 0.22
N THR A 154 20.16 -8.59 1.08
CA THR A 154 19.47 -7.35 0.76
C THR A 154 20.41 -6.21 0.35
N TYR A 155 21.62 -6.14 0.92
CA TYR A 155 22.59 -5.10 0.55
C TYR A 155 23.40 -5.42 -0.70
N LEU A 156 23.46 -6.69 -1.08
CA LEU A 156 24.10 -7.11 -2.33
C LEU A 156 23.15 -6.97 -3.54
N PHE A 157 21.86 -7.24 -3.30
CA PHE A 157 20.80 -7.16 -4.29
C PHE A 157 19.65 -6.30 -3.74
N PRO A 158 19.80 -4.95 -3.67
CA PRO A 158 18.77 -4.10 -3.07
C PRO A 158 17.45 -4.22 -3.80
N ALA A 159 16.39 -4.33 -3.02
CA ALA A 159 15.02 -4.36 -3.53
C ALA A 159 14.56 -2.96 -3.96
N GLU A 160 13.45 -2.90 -4.65
CA GLU A 160 12.77 -1.66 -5.06
C GLU A 160 11.65 -1.31 -4.07
N ASN A 161 10.59 -2.11 -4.03
CA ASN A 161 9.45 -1.88 -3.16
C ASN A 161 9.04 -3.17 -2.43
N VAL A 162 8.22 -2.97 -1.39
CA VAL A 162 7.37 -4.02 -0.81
C VAL A 162 5.94 -3.72 -1.20
N ILE A 163 5.25 -4.74 -1.70
CA ILE A 163 3.84 -4.69 -2.07
C ILE A 163 3.04 -5.54 -1.09
N LEU A 164 1.93 -5.00 -0.63
CA LEU A 164 0.91 -5.70 0.12
C LEU A 164 -0.44 -5.54 -0.58
N GLU A 165 -1.08 -6.65 -0.91
CA GLU A 165 -2.46 -6.66 -1.39
C GLU A 165 -3.30 -7.49 -0.42
N VAL A 166 -4.33 -6.85 0.13
CA VAL A 166 -5.21 -7.43 1.14
C VAL A 166 -6.67 -7.34 0.73
N GLN A 167 -7.47 -8.23 1.27
CA GLN A 167 -8.93 -8.24 1.11
C GLN A 167 -9.59 -8.19 2.48
N LYS A 168 -10.58 -7.33 2.64
CA LYS A 168 -11.51 -7.43 3.76
C LYS A 168 -12.40 -8.64 3.55
N PRO A 169 -12.48 -9.59 4.51
CA PRO A 169 -13.32 -10.77 4.35
C PRO A 169 -14.75 -10.40 3.99
N PRO A 170 -15.43 -11.21 3.17
CA PRO A 170 -16.87 -11.10 3.01
C PRO A 170 -17.56 -11.38 4.36
N SER A 171 -18.59 -10.62 4.67
CA SER A 171 -19.42 -10.82 5.88
C SER A 171 -20.28 -12.08 5.78
#